data_0365aa2e2c6d63b7287fe741048225a3
#
_entry.id   0365aa2e2c6d63b7287fe741048225a3
#
_cell.length_a   1.000
_cell.length_b   1.000
_cell.length_c   1.000
_cell.angle_alpha   90.00
_cell.angle_beta   90.00
_cell.angle_gamma   90.00
#
_symmetry.space_group_name_H-M   'P 1'
#
loop_
_entity.id
_entity.type
_entity.pdbx_description
1 polymer ?
#
loop_
_entity_poly.entity_id
_entity_poly.type
_entity_poly.pdbx_seq_one_letter_code
_entity_poly.pdbx_strand_id
1 'polypeptide(L)'
;YFGGKQYATDTAFSKNGKFIFKGDETLDGGMYLIVLPNQQYFDLVISEQQFSFKTNLNSLVESMKFTNSKENTPFYNYLKFITTQQKLVSPLREKQKTASEKEKEVINKEIIKIDTEVKEFKDQFEEEYSDIFFTKVIKATTDPEIPAAPKELSKEEKQIFQFEYYKEHYWDNVDFTDERILKTPIFFNK
;
A
#
# COMPACT_ATOMS: atom_id res chain seq x y z
N TYR A 1 -5.37 -13.16 -3.24
CA TYR A 1 -6.56 -12.40 -2.86
C TYR A 1 -7.62 -12.47 -3.96
N PHE A 2 -8.88 -12.56 -3.60
CA PHE A 2 -10.01 -12.39 -4.53
C PHE A 2 -11.32 -12.22 -3.75
N GLY A 3 -12.17 -11.25 -4.12
CA GLY A 3 -13.46 -11.03 -3.47
C GLY A 3 -13.36 -10.71 -1.97
N GLY A 4 -12.30 -10.02 -1.54
CA GLY A 4 -12.03 -9.73 -0.13
C GLY A 4 -11.60 -10.95 0.71
N LYS A 5 -11.33 -12.10 0.06
CA LYS A 5 -10.93 -13.35 0.71
C LYS A 5 -9.54 -13.79 0.25
N GLN A 6 -8.96 -14.69 1.03
CA GLN A 6 -7.69 -15.34 0.72
C GLN A 6 -7.96 -16.83 0.48
N TYR A 7 -7.35 -17.38 -0.57
CA TYR A 7 -7.47 -18.78 -0.93
C TYR A 7 -6.06 -19.38 -1.01
N ALA A 8 -5.89 -20.56 -0.44
CA ALA A 8 -4.65 -21.32 -0.61
C ALA A 8 -4.57 -21.78 -2.07
N THR A 9 -3.50 -21.38 -2.76
CA THR A 9 -3.26 -21.72 -4.17
C THR A 9 -2.25 -22.84 -4.29
N ASP A 10 -1.19 -22.81 -3.45
CA ASP A 10 -0.12 -23.79 -3.46
C ASP A 10 0.55 -23.89 -2.08
N THR A 11 1.30 -24.97 -1.86
CA THR A 11 2.07 -25.23 -0.63
C THR A 11 3.44 -25.76 -0.98
N ALA A 12 4.49 -25.12 -0.47
CA ALA A 12 5.87 -25.57 -0.62
C ALA A 12 6.46 -25.94 0.74
N PHE A 13 7.20 -27.07 0.77
CA PHE A 13 7.89 -27.52 1.96
C PHE A 13 9.31 -26.98 2.02
N SER A 14 9.68 -26.43 3.18
CA SER A 14 11.03 -25.93 3.40
C SER A 14 12.02 -27.07 3.64
N LYS A 15 13.17 -27.01 2.95
CA LYS A 15 14.33 -27.86 3.20
C LYS A 15 15.57 -26.98 3.36
N ASN A 16 16.19 -27.03 4.52
CA ASN A 16 17.36 -26.20 4.87
C ASN A 16 17.13 -24.70 4.66
N GLY A 17 15.95 -24.20 5.07
CA GLY A 17 15.57 -22.81 4.93
C GLY A 17 15.26 -22.36 3.50
N LYS A 18 15.13 -23.29 2.55
CA LYS A 18 14.76 -23.00 1.16
C LYS A 18 13.45 -23.68 0.81
N PHE A 19 12.63 -23.00 0.04
CA PHE A 19 11.41 -23.55 -0.56
C PHE A 19 11.27 -23.05 -2.01
N ILE A 20 10.56 -23.80 -2.82
CA ILE A 20 10.35 -23.50 -4.24
C ILE A 20 8.90 -23.78 -4.55
N PHE A 21 8.21 -22.78 -5.10
CA PHE A 21 6.94 -22.98 -5.78
C PHE A 21 7.23 -23.28 -7.26
N LYS A 22 6.62 -24.32 -7.80
CA LYS A 22 6.74 -24.74 -9.20
C LYS A 22 5.39 -25.18 -9.71
N GLY A 23 5.09 -24.83 -10.94
CA GLY A 23 3.91 -25.28 -11.67
C GLY A 23 4.18 -25.26 -13.16
N ASP A 24 3.35 -25.99 -13.92
CA ASP A 24 3.40 -26.01 -15.38
C ASP A 24 2.54 -24.89 -15.99
N GLU A 25 1.67 -24.28 -15.17
CA GLU A 25 0.82 -23.16 -15.56
C GLU A 25 1.37 -21.85 -14.99
N THR A 26 1.14 -20.77 -15.71
CA THR A 26 1.44 -19.41 -15.22
C THR A 26 0.47 -19.01 -14.12
N LEU A 27 1.00 -18.41 -13.06
CA LEU A 27 0.14 -17.78 -12.04
C LEU A 27 -0.50 -16.53 -12.62
N ASP A 28 -1.74 -16.31 -12.29
CA ASP A 28 -2.40 -15.05 -12.57
C ASP A 28 -1.68 -13.89 -11.86
N GLY A 29 -1.57 -12.77 -12.53
CA GLY A 29 -1.01 -11.56 -11.92
C GLY A 29 -1.87 -11.05 -10.74
N GLY A 30 -1.22 -10.35 -9.81
CA GLY A 30 -1.89 -9.78 -8.63
C GLY A 30 -1.06 -9.87 -7.36
N MET A 31 -1.68 -9.65 -6.21
CA MET A 31 -1.02 -9.77 -4.91
C MET A 31 -1.27 -11.14 -4.28
N TYR A 32 -0.22 -11.74 -3.81
CA TYR A 32 -0.22 -13.05 -3.14
C TYR A 32 0.34 -12.93 -1.73
N LEU A 33 -0.18 -13.76 -0.84
CA LEU A 33 0.26 -13.82 0.55
C LEU A 33 1.04 -15.11 0.78
N ILE A 34 2.28 -15.00 1.24
CA ILE A 34 3.04 -16.14 1.73
C ILE A 34 2.81 -16.25 3.23
N VAL A 35 2.22 -17.37 3.65
CA VAL A 35 1.96 -17.66 5.07
C VAL A 35 2.97 -18.69 5.56
N LEU A 36 3.66 -18.37 6.65
CA LEU A 36 4.64 -19.22 7.29
C LEU A 36 4.00 -20.07 8.40
N PRO A 37 4.61 -21.21 8.80
CA PRO A 37 4.04 -22.10 9.83
C PRO A 37 3.79 -21.41 11.19
N ASN A 38 4.56 -20.37 11.51
CA ASN A 38 4.40 -19.58 12.73
C ASN A 38 3.35 -18.46 12.61
N GLN A 39 2.49 -18.51 11.59
CA GLN A 39 1.47 -17.52 11.26
C GLN A 39 1.99 -16.14 10.84
N GLN A 40 3.30 -15.95 10.74
CA GLN A 40 3.83 -14.77 10.07
C GLN A 40 3.54 -14.85 8.59
N TYR A 41 3.41 -13.71 7.94
CA TYR A 41 3.13 -13.63 6.52
C TYR A 41 3.78 -12.39 5.89
N PHE A 42 3.87 -12.42 4.59
CA PHE A 42 4.31 -11.28 3.79
C PHE A 42 3.69 -11.36 2.39
N ASP A 43 3.52 -10.20 1.78
CA ASP A 43 2.93 -10.09 0.46
C ASP A 43 3.99 -10.16 -0.64
N LEU A 44 3.57 -10.67 -1.80
CA LEU A 44 4.31 -10.66 -3.05
C LEU A 44 3.42 -10.11 -4.16
N VAL A 45 4.00 -9.38 -5.08
CA VAL A 45 3.36 -9.00 -6.34
C VAL A 45 3.81 -9.97 -7.42
N ILE A 46 2.86 -10.65 -8.05
CA ILE A 46 3.13 -11.56 -9.17
C ILE A 46 2.81 -10.85 -10.48
N SER A 47 3.84 -10.52 -11.22
CA SER A 47 3.81 -10.10 -12.61
C SER A 47 4.82 -10.93 -13.40
N GLU A 48 6.02 -11.13 -12.84
CA GLU A 48 6.99 -12.08 -13.37
C GLU A 48 6.75 -13.48 -12.80
N GLN A 49 6.98 -14.51 -13.64
CA GLN A 49 6.81 -15.90 -13.24
C GLN A 49 8.07 -16.52 -12.64
N GLN A 50 9.24 -15.94 -12.89
CA GLN A 50 10.52 -16.49 -12.47
C GLN A 50 11.35 -15.44 -11.73
N PHE A 51 11.28 -15.47 -10.43
CA PHE A 51 12.09 -14.63 -9.55
C PHE A 51 12.45 -15.39 -8.28
N SER A 52 13.35 -14.83 -7.49
CA SER A 52 13.67 -15.35 -6.17
C SER A 52 13.74 -14.25 -5.15
N PHE A 53 13.56 -14.63 -3.89
CA PHE A 53 13.71 -13.73 -2.76
C PHE A 53 14.41 -14.40 -1.60
N LYS A 54 14.96 -13.57 -0.72
CA LYS A 54 15.61 -13.98 0.52
C LYS A 54 15.25 -13.00 1.62
N THR A 55 14.90 -13.53 2.78
CA THR A 55 14.62 -12.71 3.96
C THR A 55 15.02 -13.41 5.26
N ASN A 56 14.94 -12.70 6.37
CA ASN A 56 15.12 -13.22 7.72
C ASN A 56 13.80 -13.23 8.47
N LEU A 57 13.47 -14.32 9.17
CA LEU A 57 12.22 -14.47 9.90
C LEU A 57 12.00 -13.41 10.99
N ASN A 58 13.07 -12.86 11.55
CA ASN A 58 12.98 -11.83 12.59
C ASN A 58 12.78 -10.41 12.04
N SER A 59 12.91 -10.23 10.71
CA SER A 59 12.82 -8.91 10.04
C SER A 59 12.38 -9.08 8.58
N LEU A 60 11.20 -9.69 8.38
CA LEU A 60 10.72 -10.11 7.08
C LEU A 60 10.77 -8.99 6.03
N VAL A 61 10.27 -7.81 6.34
CA VAL A 61 10.21 -6.67 5.41
C VAL A 61 11.58 -6.03 5.24
N GLU A 62 12.26 -5.69 6.34
CA GLU A 62 13.52 -4.96 6.35
C GLU A 62 14.66 -5.71 5.64
N SER A 63 14.71 -7.04 5.83
CA SER A 63 15.75 -7.88 5.24
C SER A 63 15.42 -8.48 3.88
N MET A 64 14.19 -8.25 3.37
CA MET A 64 13.77 -8.79 2.10
C MET A 64 14.61 -8.26 0.93
N LYS A 65 15.06 -9.19 0.10
CA LYS A 65 15.84 -8.92 -1.12
C LYS A 65 15.29 -9.78 -2.25
N PHE A 66 15.16 -9.22 -3.43
CA PHE A 66 14.67 -9.89 -4.62
C PHE A 66 15.75 -10.00 -5.68
N THR A 67 15.61 -11.01 -6.53
CA THR A 67 16.41 -11.20 -7.75
C THR A 67 15.45 -11.50 -8.88
N ASN A 68 15.60 -10.80 -10.01
CA ASN A 68 14.76 -10.91 -11.20
C ASN A 68 13.28 -10.56 -10.95
N SER A 69 13.00 -9.57 -10.12
CA SER A 69 11.65 -9.03 -9.95
C SER A 69 11.66 -7.51 -10.06
N LYS A 70 10.98 -6.99 -11.07
CA LYS A 70 10.78 -5.55 -11.28
C LYS A 70 9.71 -4.98 -10.36
N GLU A 71 8.73 -5.79 -9.97
CA GLU A 71 7.62 -5.39 -9.09
C GLU A 71 8.03 -5.38 -7.62
N ASN A 72 8.60 -6.51 -7.14
CA ASN A 72 8.77 -6.70 -5.70
C ASN A 72 9.91 -5.89 -5.10
N THR A 73 10.93 -5.51 -5.86
CA THR A 73 12.01 -4.65 -5.36
C THR A 73 11.48 -3.26 -4.99
N PRO A 74 10.83 -2.50 -5.91
CA PRO A 74 10.24 -1.21 -5.55
C PRO A 74 9.10 -1.34 -4.52
N PHE A 75 8.25 -2.38 -4.62
CA PHE A 75 7.21 -2.65 -3.62
C PHE A 75 7.78 -2.71 -2.19
N TYR A 76 8.87 -3.47 -1.97
CA TYR A 76 9.48 -3.56 -0.65
C TYR A 76 10.23 -2.30 -0.23
N ASN A 77 10.78 -1.54 -1.16
CA ASN A 77 11.33 -0.21 -0.85
C ASN A 77 10.23 0.73 -0.36
N TYR A 78 9.08 0.70 -1.01
CA TYR A 78 7.89 1.45 -0.58
C TYR A 78 7.44 1.02 0.82
N LEU A 79 7.28 -0.29 1.07
CA LEU A 79 6.89 -0.81 2.39
C LEU A 79 7.85 -0.38 3.51
N LYS A 80 9.16 -0.43 3.27
CA LYS A 80 10.19 0.00 4.23
C LYS A 80 10.06 1.49 4.56
N PHE A 81 9.86 2.32 3.55
CA PHE A 81 9.67 3.75 3.75
C PHE A 81 8.41 4.03 4.57
N ILE A 82 7.25 3.50 4.15
CA ILE A 82 5.97 3.71 4.85
C ILE A 82 6.03 3.20 6.30
N THR A 83 6.63 2.01 6.52
CA THR A 83 6.80 1.47 7.87
C THR A 83 7.66 2.38 8.74
N THR A 84 8.69 2.99 8.18
CA THR A 84 9.54 3.95 8.89
C THR A 84 8.74 5.20 9.26
N GLN A 85 7.99 5.77 8.35
CA GLN A 85 7.17 6.95 8.62
C GLN A 85 6.07 6.65 9.64
N GLN A 86 5.44 5.47 9.59
CA GLN A 86 4.48 5.06 10.60
C GLN A 86 5.07 4.95 12.01
N LYS A 87 6.30 4.45 12.14
CA LYS A 87 7.02 4.40 13.43
C LYS A 87 7.30 5.81 13.99
N LEU A 88 7.46 6.81 13.14
CA LEU A 88 7.65 8.20 13.54
C LEU A 88 6.32 8.87 13.94
N VAL A 89 5.27 8.67 13.15
CA VAL A 89 3.99 9.38 13.36
C VAL A 89 3.15 8.77 14.47
N SER A 90 3.21 7.44 14.70
CA SER A 90 2.36 6.77 15.69
C SER A 90 2.55 7.32 17.13
N PRO A 91 3.78 7.51 17.65
CA PRO A 91 4.00 8.09 18.96
C PRO A 91 3.50 9.55 19.05
N LEU A 92 3.62 10.32 17.96
CA LEU A 92 3.15 11.71 17.91
C LEU A 92 1.62 11.77 18.03
N ARG A 93 0.91 10.91 17.31
CA ARG A 93 -0.56 10.81 17.40
C ARG A 93 -1.04 10.38 18.78
N GLU A 94 -0.34 9.44 19.43
CA GLU A 94 -0.68 9.05 20.81
C GLU A 94 -0.45 10.21 21.79
N LYS A 95 0.67 10.91 21.71
CA LYS A 95 0.98 12.07 22.53
C LYS A 95 -0.03 13.20 22.33
N GLN A 96 -0.49 13.40 21.09
CA GLN A 96 -1.48 14.42 20.75
C GLN A 96 -2.80 14.28 21.52
N LYS A 97 -3.23 13.05 21.85
CA LYS A 97 -4.50 12.78 22.55
C LYS A 97 -4.55 13.42 23.95
N THR A 98 -3.40 13.55 24.61
CA THR A 98 -3.31 14.06 26.00
C THR A 98 -2.57 15.41 26.10
N ALA A 99 -2.09 15.96 24.99
CA ALA A 99 -1.29 17.16 24.96
C ALA A 99 -2.13 18.42 25.17
N SER A 100 -1.51 19.46 25.76
CA SER A 100 -2.08 20.81 25.82
C SER A 100 -2.19 21.43 24.42
N GLU A 101 -3.00 22.49 24.26
CA GLU A 101 -3.21 23.13 22.94
C GLU A 101 -1.89 23.61 22.31
N LYS A 102 -0.96 24.17 23.09
CA LYS A 102 0.36 24.56 22.59
C LYS A 102 1.21 23.39 22.11
N GLU A 103 1.17 22.28 22.83
CA GLU A 103 1.88 21.06 22.45
C GLU A 103 1.25 20.41 21.20
N LYS A 104 -0.08 20.44 21.08
CA LYS A 104 -0.79 19.98 19.87
C LYS A 104 -0.36 20.74 18.63
N GLU A 105 -0.16 22.07 18.72
CA GLU A 105 0.33 22.86 17.59
C GLU A 105 1.73 22.40 17.11
N VAL A 106 2.63 22.10 18.05
CA VAL A 106 3.97 21.60 17.72
C VAL A 106 3.89 20.21 17.10
N ILE A 107 3.13 19.30 17.74
CA ILE A 107 2.95 17.94 17.26
C ILE A 107 2.31 17.94 15.85
N ASN A 108 1.31 18.80 15.61
CA ASN A 108 0.68 18.92 14.30
C ASN A 108 1.68 19.32 13.22
N LYS A 109 2.60 20.24 13.50
CA LYS A 109 3.63 20.64 12.53
C LYS A 109 4.56 19.47 12.18
N GLU A 110 4.92 18.64 13.16
CA GLU A 110 5.74 17.45 12.93
C GLU A 110 4.99 16.41 12.11
N ILE A 111 3.70 16.17 12.41
CA ILE A 111 2.86 15.25 11.65
C ILE A 111 2.71 15.72 10.20
N ILE A 112 2.40 17.01 9.99
CA ILE A 112 2.27 17.61 8.64
C ILE A 112 3.57 17.43 7.85
N LYS A 113 4.73 17.59 8.47
CA LYS A 113 6.01 17.37 7.81
C LYS A 113 6.15 15.91 7.34
N ILE A 114 5.83 14.94 8.21
CA ILE A 114 5.88 13.53 7.87
C ILE A 114 4.88 13.20 6.75
N ASP A 115 3.66 13.71 6.82
CA ASP A 115 2.63 13.52 5.79
C ASP A 115 3.07 14.11 4.44
N THR A 116 3.76 15.26 4.45
CA THR A 116 4.35 15.87 3.25
C THR A 116 5.45 14.98 2.65
N GLU A 117 6.37 14.47 3.47
CA GLU A 117 7.42 13.53 3.03
C GLU A 117 6.83 12.26 2.43
N VAL A 118 5.72 11.75 3.01
CA VAL A 118 5.00 10.58 2.47
C VAL A 118 4.37 10.90 1.12
N LYS A 119 3.76 12.07 0.97
CA LYS A 119 3.17 12.49 -0.31
C LYS A 119 4.25 12.62 -1.38
N GLU A 120 5.32 13.36 -1.10
CA GLU A 120 6.44 13.55 -2.05
C GLU A 120 7.05 12.21 -2.47
N PHE A 121 7.21 11.28 -1.54
CA PHE A 121 7.72 9.94 -1.84
C PHE A 121 6.77 9.15 -2.74
N LYS A 122 5.45 9.24 -2.50
CA LYS A 122 4.46 8.58 -3.35
C LYS A 122 4.48 9.17 -4.77
N ASP A 123 4.51 10.49 -4.90
CA ASP A 123 4.54 11.18 -6.19
C ASP A 123 5.79 10.77 -6.99
N GLN A 124 6.96 10.76 -6.35
CA GLN A 124 8.22 10.29 -6.96
C GLN A 124 8.17 8.82 -7.34
N PHE A 125 7.58 7.97 -6.48
CA PHE A 125 7.43 6.54 -6.76
C PHE A 125 6.52 6.31 -7.97
N GLU A 126 5.43 7.04 -8.09
CA GLU A 126 4.50 6.95 -9.22
C GLU A 126 5.15 7.41 -10.54
N GLU A 127 6.02 8.39 -10.50
CA GLU A 127 6.78 8.84 -11.67
C GLU A 127 7.84 7.81 -12.07
N GLU A 128 8.67 7.35 -11.13
CA GLU A 128 9.79 6.43 -11.38
C GLU A 128 9.32 5.03 -11.81
N TYR A 129 8.21 4.55 -11.23
CA TYR A 129 7.68 3.20 -11.42
C TYR A 129 6.30 3.19 -12.08
N SER A 130 6.06 4.06 -13.05
CA SER A 130 4.75 4.23 -13.69
C SER A 130 4.26 2.99 -14.45
N ASP A 131 5.16 2.10 -14.86
CA ASP A 131 4.90 0.90 -15.68
C ASP A 131 4.64 -0.37 -14.85
N ILE A 132 4.84 -0.34 -13.52
CA ILE A 132 4.61 -1.52 -12.68
C ILE A 132 3.19 -1.56 -12.13
N PHE A 133 2.70 -2.79 -11.87
CA PHE A 133 1.35 -3.00 -11.35
C PHE A 133 1.16 -2.41 -9.94
N PHE A 134 2.18 -2.48 -9.09
CA PHE A 134 2.06 -1.96 -7.73
C PHE A 134 1.80 -0.44 -7.69
N THR A 135 2.26 0.32 -8.68
CA THR A 135 1.90 1.75 -8.81
C THR A 135 0.39 1.95 -9.01
N LYS A 136 -0.26 1.08 -9.81
CA LYS A 136 -1.72 1.12 -9.95
C LYS A 136 -2.42 0.79 -8.62
N VAL A 137 -1.85 -0.11 -7.82
CA VAL A 137 -2.36 -0.42 -6.46
C VAL A 137 -2.25 0.80 -5.55
N ILE A 138 -1.11 1.51 -5.55
CA ILE A 138 -0.95 2.75 -4.77
C ILE A 138 -1.99 3.79 -5.19
N LYS A 139 -2.13 4.06 -6.48
CA LYS A 139 -3.14 4.99 -7.02
C LYS A 139 -4.54 4.62 -6.56
N ALA A 140 -4.90 3.35 -6.62
CA ALA A 140 -6.19 2.87 -6.15
C ALA A 140 -6.45 3.11 -4.66
N THR A 141 -5.41 3.29 -3.83
CA THR A 141 -5.56 3.67 -2.41
C THR A 141 -5.69 5.16 -2.18
N THR A 142 -5.41 5.97 -3.19
CA THR A 142 -5.41 7.43 -3.06
C THR A 142 -6.83 7.96 -3.25
N ASP A 143 -7.28 8.77 -2.29
CA ASP A 143 -8.56 9.47 -2.40
C ASP A 143 -8.47 10.61 -3.41
N PRO A 144 -9.60 10.98 -4.05
CA PRO A 144 -9.64 12.12 -4.96
C PRO A 144 -9.32 13.42 -4.23
N GLU A 145 -8.59 14.31 -4.88
CA GLU A 145 -8.35 15.66 -4.35
C GLU A 145 -9.62 16.51 -4.49
N ILE A 146 -10.24 16.84 -3.36
CA ILE A 146 -11.48 17.62 -3.35
C ILE A 146 -11.12 19.10 -3.52
N PRO A 147 -11.63 19.79 -4.55
CA PRO A 147 -11.38 21.22 -4.75
C PRO A 147 -12.05 22.05 -3.66
N ALA A 148 -11.54 23.26 -3.47
CA ALA A 148 -12.16 24.21 -2.57
C ALA A 148 -13.61 24.52 -3.04
N ALA A 149 -14.58 24.38 -2.13
CA ALA A 149 -15.96 24.70 -2.44
C ALA A 149 -16.12 26.21 -2.77
N PRO A 150 -17.03 26.58 -3.67
CA PRO A 150 -17.33 27.97 -3.98
C PRO A 150 -17.59 28.81 -2.72
N LYS A 151 -17.07 30.03 -2.73
CA LYS A 151 -17.10 30.90 -1.53
C LYS A 151 -18.53 31.30 -1.14
N GLU A 152 -19.41 31.38 -2.12
CA GLU A 152 -20.80 31.83 -2.00
C GLU A 152 -21.71 30.83 -1.28
N LEU A 153 -21.28 29.56 -1.18
CA LEU A 153 -22.05 28.51 -0.52
C LEU A 153 -22.04 28.67 1.00
N SER A 154 -23.16 28.35 1.62
CA SER A 154 -23.27 28.20 3.07
C SER A 154 -22.37 27.04 3.57
N LYS A 155 -22.23 26.91 4.88
CA LYS A 155 -21.43 25.84 5.48
C LYS A 155 -21.97 24.45 5.13
N GLU A 156 -23.28 24.30 5.17
CA GLU A 156 -24.00 23.06 4.86
C GLU A 156 -23.84 22.71 3.37
N GLU A 157 -24.01 23.68 2.47
CA GLU A 157 -23.85 23.48 1.03
C GLU A 157 -22.39 23.11 0.67
N LYS A 158 -21.39 23.69 1.36
CA LYS A 158 -19.98 23.31 1.18
C LYS A 158 -19.72 21.85 1.56
N GLN A 159 -20.33 21.37 2.64
CA GLN A 159 -20.22 19.96 3.05
C GLN A 159 -20.86 19.02 2.02
N ILE A 160 -22.04 19.40 1.52
CA ILE A 160 -22.73 18.64 0.45
C ILE A 160 -21.87 18.61 -0.81
N PHE A 161 -21.35 19.76 -1.25
CA PHE A 161 -20.45 19.85 -2.40
C PHE A 161 -19.22 18.93 -2.27
N GLN A 162 -18.56 18.95 -1.12
CA GLN A 162 -17.40 18.11 -0.86
C GLN A 162 -17.74 16.62 -0.90
N PHE A 163 -18.89 16.25 -0.30
CA PHE A 163 -19.37 14.87 -0.27
C PHE A 163 -19.75 14.36 -1.67
N GLU A 164 -20.51 15.15 -2.44
CA GLU A 164 -20.93 14.75 -3.79
C GLU A 164 -19.73 14.67 -4.73
N TYR A 165 -18.77 15.61 -4.63
CA TYR A 165 -17.54 15.58 -5.39
C TYR A 165 -16.72 14.31 -5.06
N TYR A 166 -16.51 14.00 -3.76
CA TYR A 166 -15.83 12.80 -3.33
C TYR A 166 -16.47 11.54 -3.88
N LYS A 167 -17.79 11.45 -3.78
CA LYS A 167 -18.55 10.29 -4.26
C LYS A 167 -18.46 10.10 -5.77
N GLU A 168 -18.56 11.19 -6.54
CA GLU A 168 -18.43 11.16 -8.00
C GLU A 168 -17.05 10.72 -8.46
N HIS A 169 -15.99 11.19 -7.78
CA HIS A 169 -14.59 10.95 -8.14
C HIS A 169 -13.93 9.80 -7.37
N TYR A 170 -14.68 9.06 -6.56
CA TYR A 170 -14.15 8.02 -5.67
C TYR A 170 -13.32 6.96 -6.39
N TRP A 171 -13.66 6.64 -7.62
CA TRP A 171 -13.05 5.59 -8.40
C TRP A 171 -12.06 6.10 -9.47
N ASP A 172 -11.83 7.39 -9.59
CA ASP A 172 -11.01 7.97 -10.66
C ASP A 172 -9.57 7.44 -10.66
N ASN A 173 -9.04 7.13 -9.48
CA ASN A 173 -7.70 6.61 -9.32
C ASN A 173 -7.59 5.08 -9.50
N VAL A 174 -8.67 4.39 -9.89
CA VAL A 174 -8.68 2.94 -10.09
C VAL A 174 -8.63 2.59 -11.57
N ASP A 175 -7.59 1.88 -11.98
CA ASP A 175 -7.48 1.36 -13.35
C ASP A 175 -8.30 0.07 -13.50
N PHE A 176 -9.55 0.20 -13.93
CA PHE A 176 -10.45 -0.93 -14.20
C PHE A 176 -10.08 -1.75 -15.44
N THR A 177 -9.09 -1.33 -16.23
CA THR A 177 -8.61 -2.09 -17.38
C THR A 177 -7.61 -3.17 -17.01
N ASP A 178 -7.07 -3.12 -15.79
CA ASP A 178 -6.10 -4.09 -15.26
C ASP A 178 -6.81 -5.04 -14.28
N GLU A 179 -7.19 -6.23 -14.76
CA GLU A 179 -7.92 -7.23 -13.97
C GLU A 179 -7.18 -7.66 -12.68
N ARG A 180 -5.85 -7.46 -12.64
CA ARG A 180 -5.05 -7.78 -11.45
C ARG A 180 -5.48 -6.98 -10.22
N ILE A 181 -6.12 -5.82 -10.40
CA ILE A 181 -6.61 -5.00 -9.28
C ILE A 181 -7.66 -5.75 -8.43
N LEU A 182 -8.44 -6.65 -9.04
CA LEU A 182 -9.40 -7.52 -8.35
C LEU A 182 -8.71 -8.55 -7.44
N LYS A 183 -7.42 -8.82 -7.69
CA LYS A 183 -6.58 -9.76 -6.93
C LYS A 183 -5.67 -9.01 -5.96
N THR A 184 -6.18 -7.95 -5.37
CA THR A 184 -5.51 -7.16 -4.33
C THR A 184 -6.40 -7.05 -3.10
N PRO A 185 -5.84 -6.82 -1.90
CA PRO A 185 -6.64 -6.54 -0.72
C PRO A 185 -7.34 -5.17 -0.79
N ILE A 186 -6.94 -4.30 -1.72
CA ILE A 186 -7.37 -2.90 -1.80
C ILE A 186 -8.76 -2.78 -2.38
N PHE A 187 -9.01 -3.39 -3.54
CA PHE A 187 -10.23 -3.17 -4.31
C PHE A 187 -11.54 -3.41 -3.53
N PHE A 188 -11.58 -4.44 -2.71
CA PHE A 188 -12.78 -4.78 -1.93
C PHE A 188 -12.87 -4.03 -0.58
N ASN A 189 -11.84 -3.28 -0.21
CA ASN A 189 -11.78 -2.49 1.01
C ASN A 189 -11.91 -0.97 0.74
N LYS A 190 -11.83 -0.57 -0.52
CA LYS A 190 -12.14 0.78 -0.97
C LYS A 190 -13.64 0.97 -1.06
#